data_765ab9b54deeec47207ef68d0f658dd9
#
_entry.id   765ab9b54deeec47207ef68d0f658dd9
#
_cell.length_a   1.000
_cell.length_b   1.000
_cell.length_c   1.000
_cell.angle_alpha   90.00
_cell.angle_beta   90.00
_cell.angle_gamma   90.00
#
_symmetry.space_group_name_H-M   'P 1'
#
loop_
_entity.id
_entity.type
_entity.pdbx_description
1 polymer ?
#
loop_
_entity_poly.entity_id
_entity_poly.type
_entity_poly.pdbx_seq_one_letter_code
_entity_poly.pdbx_strand_id
1 'polypeptide(L)'
;MKKTYLYLGGILAGLFLFAAMKPPADSKSGLIGPEVKSITSLTFGTDGILFMGDSKSATVFAVNTKDSKKQEKSAPIEIKNIDQKIAAVLGTAVANITILDMAVNPISKKLYVAVQNSDGTPVLLTVTSNKIEAVPLKDLAYTSVVLNNSPAEDAKDQRGRSLRISSISDLGFADGKLMVSGLSNHEFSSSFKSIPYPFTSKQDESTLEIYHAAHGKYETAAPIKTFTTAEINGKKYLVASYTCTPLVLFPLDELKPGVHVKGRTVAEMGSGNTPIDLITIKKGNESLLMMANTRHPVATVDYKNLATFEGTLTEPVKGTAGVAFNALSMSNVLQLDKLDNNQVLVLQKKPNGDIDLWTANDTNL
;
A
#
# COMPACT_ATOMS: atom_id res chain seq x y z
N MET A 1 -52.04 -24.70 -63.84
CA MET A 1 -51.21 -25.58 -62.97
C MET A 1 -50.26 -24.70 -62.16
N LYS A 2 -50.62 -24.37 -60.89
CA LYS A 2 -49.75 -23.57 -60.00
C LYS A 2 -49.05 -24.54 -59.04
N LYS A 3 -47.73 -24.54 -59.05
CA LYS A 3 -46.88 -25.32 -58.11
C LYS A 3 -46.64 -24.46 -56.88
N THR A 4 -47.12 -24.93 -55.73
CA THR A 4 -46.90 -24.32 -54.41
C THR A 4 -45.59 -24.95 -53.80
N TYR A 5 -44.60 -24.15 -53.47
CA TYR A 5 -43.43 -24.59 -52.73
C TYR A 5 -43.65 -24.28 -51.26
N LEU A 6 -43.60 -25.37 -50.46
CA LEU A 6 -43.60 -25.30 -48.99
C LEU A 6 -42.18 -25.10 -48.50
N TYR A 7 -41.90 -23.98 -47.78
CA TYR A 7 -40.66 -23.78 -47.10
C TYR A 7 -40.78 -24.30 -45.66
N LEU A 8 -40.04 -25.35 -45.34
CA LEU A 8 -39.81 -25.83 -43.98
C LEU A 8 -38.73 -24.98 -43.35
N GLY A 9 -39.10 -24.11 -42.40
CA GLY A 9 -38.17 -23.38 -41.57
C GLY A 9 -37.70 -24.22 -40.39
N GLY A 10 -36.45 -24.68 -40.45
CA GLY A 10 -35.82 -25.36 -39.30
C GLY A 10 -35.36 -24.34 -38.28
N ILE A 11 -35.94 -24.39 -37.09
CA ILE A 11 -35.48 -23.63 -35.92
C ILE A 11 -34.29 -24.38 -35.29
N LEU A 12 -33.08 -23.88 -35.49
CA LEU A 12 -31.90 -24.35 -34.76
C LEU A 12 -31.91 -23.73 -33.36
N ALA A 13 -32.34 -24.49 -32.35
CA ALA A 13 -32.18 -24.10 -30.94
C ALA A 13 -30.71 -24.32 -30.56
N GLY A 14 -29.97 -23.21 -30.50
CA GLY A 14 -28.60 -23.19 -29.96
C GLY A 14 -28.63 -23.39 -28.43
N LEU A 15 -28.26 -24.59 -27.98
CA LEU A 15 -27.96 -24.83 -26.56
C LEU A 15 -26.66 -24.10 -26.23
N PHE A 16 -26.76 -22.96 -25.54
CA PHE A 16 -25.62 -22.36 -24.84
C PHE A 16 -25.34 -23.20 -23.59
N LEU A 17 -24.32 -24.07 -23.68
CA LEU A 17 -23.72 -24.68 -22.50
C LEU A 17 -22.99 -23.58 -21.73
N PHE A 18 -23.60 -23.05 -20.65
CA PHE A 18 -22.89 -22.35 -19.61
C PHE A 18 -21.97 -23.36 -18.93
N ALA A 19 -20.71 -23.37 -19.30
CA ALA A 19 -19.67 -24.01 -18.50
C ALA A 19 -19.61 -23.28 -17.17
N ALA A 20 -20.18 -23.87 -16.10
CA ALA A 20 -20.00 -23.40 -14.75
C ALA A 20 -18.50 -23.46 -14.43
N MET A 21 -17.83 -22.31 -14.46
CA MET A 21 -16.47 -22.19 -13.95
C MET A 21 -16.50 -22.61 -12.48
N LYS A 22 -15.85 -23.74 -12.15
CA LYS A 22 -15.59 -24.11 -10.76
C LYS A 22 -14.85 -22.94 -10.10
N PRO A 23 -15.29 -22.45 -8.93
CA PRO A 23 -14.51 -21.48 -8.16
C PRO A 23 -13.14 -22.10 -7.83
N PRO A 24 -12.07 -21.30 -7.77
CA PRO A 24 -10.75 -21.78 -7.38
C PRO A 24 -10.80 -22.43 -6.00
N ALA A 25 -10.05 -23.51 -5.82
CA ALA A 25 -10.17 -24.52 -4.77
C ALA A 25 -9.83 -24.07 -3.32
N ASP A 26 -9.75 -22.78 -3.02
CA ASP A 26 -9.44 -22.24 -1.68
C ASP A 26 -10.44 -21.20 -1.15
N SER A 27 -11.66 -21.15 -1.67
CA SER A 27 -12.73 -20.42 -0.98
C SER A 27 -13.28 -21.29 0.15
N LYS A 28 -12.68 -21.22 1.33
CA LYS A 28 -13.32 -21.69 2.57
C LYS A 28 -14.53 -20.80 2.84
N SER A 29 -15.67 -21.14 2.26
CA SER A 29 -16.96 -20.53 2.62
C SER A 29 -17.45 -21.15 3.95
N GLY A 30 -16.88 -20.68 5.04
CA GLY A 30 -17.35 -20.92 6.39
C GLY A 30 -17.25 -19.59 7.14
N LEU A 31 -18.13 -19.38 8.12
CA LEU A 31 -18.15 -18.23 9.04
C LEU A 31 -16.92 -18.18 9.98
N ILE A 32 -15.75 -18.52 9.47
CA ILE A 32 -14.46 -18.39 10.16
C ILE A 32 -13.72 -17.34 9.38
N GLY A 33 -13.53 -16.16 9.95
CA GLY A 33 -12.77 -15.08 9.35
C GLY A 33 -11.29 -15.42 9.20
N PRO A 34 -10.48 -14.50 8.63
CA PRO A 34 -9.09 -14.77 8.34
C PRO A 34 -8.27 -15.04 9.61
N GLU A 35 -7.46 -16.11 9.58
CA GLU A 35 -6.39 -16.31 10.56
C GLU A 35 -5.18 -15.47 10.16
N VAL A 36 -5.06 -14.30 10.76
CA VAL A 36 -4.00 -13.32 10.47
C VAL A 36 -2.91 -13.42 11.52
N LYS A 37 -1.66 -13.67 11.11
CA LYS A 37 -0.49 -13.73 12.01
C LYS A 37 0.15 -12.36 12.25
N SER A 38 -0.04 -11.43 11.32
CA SER A 38 0.39 -10.03 11.40
C SER A 38 -0.45 -9.15 10.48
N ILE A 39 -0.55 -7.85 10.78
CA ILE A 39 -1.11 -6.85 9.86
C ILE A 39 -0.04 -5.78 9.71
N THR A 40 0.79 -5.90 8.67
CA THR A 40 1.97 -5.03 8.48
C THR A 40 1.73 -3.90 7.48
N SER A 41 0.73 -4.04 6.63
CA SER A 41 0.32 -3.01 5.68
C SER A 41 -1.17 -3.12 5.37
N LEU A 42 -1.81 -1.99 5.12
CA LEU A 42 -3.21 -1.84 4.79
C LEU A 42 -3.37 -1.04 3.49
N THR A 43 -4.32 -1.42 2.66
CA THR A 43 -4.79 -0.56 1.57
C THR A 43 -6.25 -0.88 1.23
N PHE A 44 -6.97 0.10 0.69
CA PHE A 44 -8.33 -0.12 0.22
C PHE A 44 -8.39 -0.24 -1.31
N GLY A 45 -9.20 -1.17 -1.79
CA GLY A 45 -9.70 -1.16 -3.16
C GLY A 45 -10.81 -0.13 -3.37
N THR A 46 -11.16 0.11 -4.62
CA THR A 46 -12.21 1.07 -5.00
C THR A 46 -13.59 0.74 -4.43
N ASP A 47 -13.85 -0.54 -4.17
CA ASP A 47 -15.15 -1.04 -3.69
C ASP A 47 -15.23 -1.15 -2.16
N GLY A 48 -14.26 -0.54 -1.43
CA GLY A 48 -14.22 -0.61 0.03
C GLY A 48 -13.78 -1.97 0.58
N ILE A 49 -13.19 -2.82 -0.26
CA ILE A 49 -12.48 -4.02 0.18
C ILE A 49 -11.17 -3.60 0.82
N LEU A 50 -10.95 -4.03 2.05
CA LEU A 50 -9.70 -3.81 2.76
C LEU A 50 -8.73 -4.95 2.45
N PHE A 51 -7.55 -4.60 1.94
CA PHE A 51 -6.43 -5.51 1.81
C PHE A 51 -5.51 -5.39 3.02
N MET A 52 -5.22 -6.53 3.66
CA MET A 52 -4.33 -6.63 4.82
C MET A 52 -3.14 -7.51 4.48
N GLY A 53 -1.94 -6.96 4.58
CA GLY A 53 -0.68 -7.68 4.38
C GLY A 53 -0.24 -8.39 5.65
N ASP A 54 -0.16 -9.70 5.59
CA ASP A 54 0.43 -10.55 6.64
C ASP A 54 1.81 -11.03 6.21
N SER A 55 2.85 -10.28 6.58
CA SER A 55 4.24 -10.62 6.25
C SER A 55 4.70 -11.92 6.90
N LYS A 56 4.20 -12.28 8.08
CA LYS A 56 4.58 -13.54 8.76
C LYS A 56 4.13 -14.76 7.96
N SER A 57 2.92 -14.73 7.41
CA SER A 57 2.41 -15.81 6.55
C SER A 57 2.70 -15.59 5.06
N ALA A 58 3.25 -14.42 4.66
CA ALA A 58 3.37 -13.94 3.28
C ALA A 58 2.04 -14.08 2.52
N THR A 59 0.97 -13.62 3.14
CA THR A 59 -0.40 -13.71 2.60
C THR A 59 -1.02 -12.32 2.59
N VAL A 60 -1.78 -12.02 1.54
CA VAL A 60 -2.67 -10.86 1.56
C VAL A 60 -4.11 -11.33 1.67
N PHE A 61 -4.81 -10.78 2.64
CA PHE A 61 -6.24 -10.99 2.86
C PHE A 61 -7.02 -9.82 2.28
N ALA A 62 -8.01 -10.09 1.43
CA ALA A 62 -8.98 -9.13 0.95
C ALA A 62 -10.27 -9.32 1.76
N VAL A 63 -10.60 -8.36 2.59
CA VAL A 63 -11.66 -8.46 3.59
C VAL A 63 -12.82 -7.52 3.25
N ASN A 64 -14.02 -8.07 3.24
CA ASN A 64 -15.23 -7.26 3.10
C ASN A 64 -15.62 -6.69 4.48
N THR A 65 -15.31 -5.43 4.71
CA THR A 65 -15.60 -4.75 5.98
C THR A 65 -17.08 -4.41 6.16
N LYS A 66 -17.90 -4.58 5.11
CA LYS A 66 -19.31 -4.14 5.03
C LYS A 66 -19.50 -2.63 5.25
N ASP A 67 -18.41 -1.87 5.21
CA ASP A 67 -18.38 -0.43 5.40
C ASP A 67 -18.49 0.28 4.03
N SER A 68 -19.69 0.23 3.46
CA SER A 68 -20.00 0.71 2.10
C SER A 68 -20.88 1.95 2.06
N LYS A 69 -21.19 2.55 3.21
CA LYS A 69 -22.00 3.77 3.26
C LYS A 69 -21.18 4.96 2.77
N LYS A 70 -21.47 5.40 1.56
CA LYS A 70 -20.76 6.54 0.94
C LYS A 70 -20.91 7.81 1.77
N GLN A 71 -19.78 8.47 2.01
CA GLN A 71 -19.70 9.84 2.50
C GLN A 71 -19.10 10.74 1.41
N GLU A 72 -19.83 11.80 1.05
CA GLU A 72 -19.36 12.73 0.02
C GLU A 72 -18.29 13.69 0.51
N LYS A 73 -18.32 14.03 1.79
CA LYS A 73 -17.33 14.90 2.44
C LYS A 73 -16.83 14.22 3.71
N SER A 74 -15.53 14.22 3.88
CA SER A 74 -14.91 13.83 5.13
C SER A 74 -15.01 14.96 6.15
N ALA A 75 -15.41 14.62 7.37
CA ALA A 75 -15.24 15.55 8.49
C ALA A 75 -13.78 15.48 8.97
N PRO A 76 -13.14 16.62 9.29
CA PRO A 76 -11.83 16.60 9.91
C PRO A 76 -11.85 15.75 11.18
N ILE A 77 -10.79 14.99 11.37
CA ILE A 77 -10.56 14.20 12.58
C ILE A 77 -9.47 14.90 13.39
N GLU A 78 -9.70 15.07 14.67
CA GLU A 78 -8.69 15.55 15.63
C GLU A 78 -8.85 14.74 16.92
N ILE A 79 -7.90 13.84 17.17
CA ILE A 79 -7.87 12.98 18.34
C ILE A 79 -6.51 13.12 19.01
N LYS A 80 -6.50 13.72 20.18
CA LYS A 80 -5.30 13.79 21.02
C LYS A 80 -5.10 12.47 21.75
N ASN A 81 -3.84 12.10 21.93
CA ASN A 81 -3.42 10.90 22.68
C ASN A 81 -4.14 9.65 22.17
N ILE A 82 -4.14 9.44 20.85
CA ILE A 82 -4.84 8.30 20.24
C ILE A 82 -4.27 6.96 20.71
N ASP A 83 -2.99 6.89 20.98
CA ASP A 83 -2.30 5.71 21.53
C ASP A 83 -2.87 5.31 22.90
N GLN A 84 -3.11 6.27 23.80
CA GLN A 84 -3.73 6.05 25.10
C GLN A 84 -5.18 5.56 24.93
N LYS A 85 -5.92 6.14 23.98
CA LYS A 85 -7.31 5.74 23.71
C LYS A 85 -7.39 4.36 23.10
N ILE A 86 -6.48 4.01 22.19
CA ILE A 86 -6.38 2.65 21.62
C ILE A 86 -6.04 1.65 22.74
N ALA A 87 -5.04 1.93 23.57
CA ALA A 87 -4.66 1.08 24.68
C ALA A 87 -5.84 0.85 25.64
N ALA A 88 -6.62 1.91 25.96
CA ALA A 88 -7.81 1.79 26.80
C ALA A 88 -8.90 0.89 26.16
N VAL A 89 -9.16 1.02 24.86
CA VAL A 89 -10.12 0.15 24.13
C VAL A 89 -9.67 -1.29 24.13
N LEU A 90 -8.35 -1.54 24.06
CA LEU A 90 -7.77 -2.89 24.06
C LEU A 90 -7.57 -3.45 25.48
N GLY A 91 -7.83 -2.67 26.54
CA GLY A 91 -7.65 -3.08 27.92
C GLY A 91 -6.18 -3.32 28.31
N THR A 92 -5.24 -2.55 27.72
CA THR A 92 -3.81 -2.73 27.92
C THR A 92 -3.09 -1.38 28.16
N ALA A 93 -1.78 -1.41 28.38
CA ALA A 93 -0.97 -0.22 28.50
C ALA A 93 -0.44 0.26 27.13
N VAL A 94 -0.16 1.55 26.97
CA VAL A 94 0.41 2.14 25.76
C VAL A 94 1.72 1.45 25.34
N ALA A 95 2.55 1.08 26.30
CA ALA A 95 3.81 0.37 26.05
C ALA A 95 3.63 -1.02 25.43
N ASN A 96 2.43 -1.59 25.50
CA ASN A 96 2.12 -2.91 24.96
C ASN A 96 1.51 -2.87 23.55
N ILE A 97 1.40 -1.71 22.93
CA ILE A 97 0.86 -1.58 21.60
C ILE A 97 1.85 -0.89 20.66
N THR A 98 1.79 -1.29 19.39
CA THR A 98 2.49 -0.59 18.30
C THR A 98 1.49 -0.39 17.17
N ILE A 99 1.28 0.86 16.76
CA ILE A 99 0.53 1.19 15.55
C ILE A 99 1.45 0.92 14.37
N LEU A 100 1.04 0.03 13.48
CA LEU A 100 1.86 -0.42 12.35
C LEU A 100 1.53 0.29 11.05
N ASP A 101 0.23 0.49 10.79
CA ASP A 101 -0.23 1.10 9.56
C ASP A 101 -1.66 1.63 9.70
N MET A 102 -2.07 2.49 8.79
CA MET A 102 -3.44 3.01 8.73
C MET A 102 -3.91 3.19 7.28
N ALA A 103 -5.21 2.98 7.04
CA ALA A 103 -5.82 3.17 5.74
C ALA A 103 -7.23 3.77 5.85
N VAL A 104 -7.54 4.75 5.02
CA VAL A 104 -8.87 5.38 4.94
C VAL A 104 -9.72 4.65 3.91
N ASN A 105 -10.91 4.21 4.31
CA ASN A 105 -11.88 3.68 3.36
C ASN A 105 -12.33 4.79 2.39
N PRO A 106 -12.10 4.63 1.08
CA PRO A 106 -12.41 5.67 0.10
C PRO A 106 -13.90 5.97 -0.03
N ILE A 107 -14.77 5.05 0.43
CA ILE A 107 -16.22 5.17 0.35
C ILE A 107 -16.78 5.85 1.61
N SER A 108 -16.52 5.27 2.77
CA SER A 108 -17.09 5.73 4.05
C SER A 108 -16.28 6.82 4.73
N LYS A 109 -15.05 7.05 4.28
CA LYS A 109 -14.07 7.96 4.91
C LYS A 109 -13.69 7.58 6.36
N LYS A 110 -14.01 6.37 6.77
CA LYS A 110 -13.63 5.84 8.06
C LYS A 110 -12.16 5.37 8.01
N LEU A 111 -11.42 5.68 9.05
CA LEU A 111 -10.03 5.22 9.19
C LEU A 111 -9.99 3.82 9.79
N TYR A 112 -9.14 2.98 9.24
CA TYR A 112 -8.76 1.67 9.76
C TYR A 112 -7.31 1.73 10.21
N VAL A 113 -7.02 1.12 11.37
CA VAL A 113 -5.69 1.17 11.99
C VAL A 113 -5.26 -0.24 12.36
N ALA A 114 -4.08 -0.65 11.89
CA ALA A 114 -3.43 -1.88 12.27
C ALA A 114 -2.60 -1.66 13.53
N VAL A 115 -2.86 -2.45 14.55
CA VAL A 115 -2.14 -2.42 15.82
C VAL A 115 -1.61 -3.81 16.14
N GLN A 116 -0.42 -3.89 16.69
CA GLN A 116 0.15 -5.12 17.22
C GLN A 116 0.33 -5.00 18.73
N ASN A 117 -0.16 -5.99 19.46
CA ASN A 117 0.11 -6.13 20.89
C ASN A 117 1.54 -6.65 21.12
N SER A 118 2.07 -6.43 22.32
CA SER A 118 3.42 -6.89 22.71
C SER A 118 3.61 -8.41 22.66
N ASP A 119 2.54 -9.19 22.72
CA ASP A 119 2.54 -10.65 22.50
C ASP A 119 2.57 -11.04 21.01
N GLY A 120 2.56 -10.05 20.10
CA GLY A 120 2.57 -10.24 18.66
C GLY A 120 1.17 -10.43 18.04
N THR A 121 0.09 -10.38 18.83
CA THR A 121 -1.28 -10.48 18.32
C THR A 121 -1.66 -9.24 17.51
N PRO A 122 -2.07 -9.39 16.23
CA PRO A 122 -2.53 -8.28 15.42
C PRO A 122 -3.98 -7.92 15.76
N VAL A 123 -4.30 -6.63 15.77
CA VAL A 123 -5.64 -6.10 15.96
C VAL A 123 -5.92 -5.08 14.87
N LEU A 124 -7.10 -5.14 14.27
CA LEU A 124 -7.60 -4.12 13.36
C LEU A 124 -8.63 -3.25 14.12
N LEU A 125 -8.47 -1.95 14.04
CA LEU A 125 -9.40 -0.98 14.65
C LEU A 125 -10.05 -0.12 13.58
N THR A 126 -11.25 0.38 13.86
CA THR A 126 -11.83 1.53 13.15
C THR A 126 -11.77 2.74 14.04
N VAL A 127 -11.50 3.90 13.44
CA VAL A 127 -11.40 5.19 14.11
C VAL A 127 -12.29 6.21 13.41
N THR A 128 -13.11 6.88 14.19
CA THR A 128 -13.90 8.06 13.79
C THR A 128 -13.61 9.18 14.78
N SER A 129 -14.09 10.40 14.51
CA SER A 129 -13.91 11.53 15.44
C SER A 129 -14.37 11.22 16.88
N ASN A 130 -15.35 10.32 17.05
CA ASN A 130 -16.02 10.06 18.32
C ASN A 130 -15.79 8.66 18.88
N LYS A 131 -15.24 7.72 18.10
CA LYS A 131 -15.21 6.31 18.49
C LYS A 131 -14.02 5.56 17.92
N ILE A 132 -13.44 4.69 18.75
CA ILE A 132 -12.44 3.68 18.37
C ILE A 132 -13.02 2.32 18.71
N GLU A 133 -13.04 1.38 17.76
CA GLU A 133 -13.64 0.05 17.93
C GLU A 133 -12.76 -1.02 17.31
N ALA A 134 -12.65 -2.15 17.99
CA ALA A 134 -12.02 -3.33 17.40
C ALA A 134 -12.93 -3.94 16.31
N VAL A 135 -12.32 -4.29 15.18
CA VAL A 135 -12.97 -5.01 14.09
C VAL A 135 -12.91 -6.50 14.36
N PRO A 136 -14.07 -7.19 14.50
CA PRO A 136 -14.08 -8.63 14.76
C PRO A 136 -13.75 -9.41 13.47
N LEU A 137 -12.46 -9.59 13.17
CA LEU A 137 -11.99 -10.24 11.94
C LEU A 137 -12.65 -11.61 11.70
N LYS A 138 -12.92 -12.38 12.77
CA LYS A 138 -13.56 -13.70 12.70
C LYS A 138 -14.96 -13.69 12.04
N ASP A 139 -15.61 -12.53 12.00
CA ASP A 139 -16.98 -12.39 11.48
C ASP A 139 -17.03 -11.81 10.05
N LEU A 140 -15.85 -11.60 9.43
CA LEU A 140 -15.75 -10.97 8.13
C LEU A 140 -15.54 -11.99 7.01
N ALA A 141 -16.29 -11.83 5.93
CA ALA A 141 -16.04 -12.56 4.69
C ALA A 141 -14.72 -12.07 4.08
N TYR A 142 -13.91 -13.01 3.59
CA TYR A 142 -12.61 -12.71 3.00
C TYR A 142 -12.26 -13.65 1.87
N THR A 143 -11.31 -13.24 1.04
CA THR A 143 -10.49 -14.07 0.17
C THR A 143 -9.03 -13.80 0.47
N SER A 144 -8.14 -14.72 0.13
CA SER A 144 -6.71 -14.53 0.38
C SER A 144 -5.86 -15.03 -0.77
N VAL A 145 -4.66 -14.51 -0.85
CA VAL A 145 -3.63 -14.97 -1.77
C VAL A 145 -2.31 -15.10 -1.03
N VAL A 146 -1.73 -16.31 -1.07
CA VAL A 146 -0.36 -16.56 -0.61
C VAL A 146 0.59 -16.08 -1.69
N LEU A 147 1.57 -15.26 -1.31
CA LEU A 147 2.53 -14.69 -2.25
C LEU A 147 3.54 -15.75 -2.69
N ASN A 148 3.65 -15.93 -4.00
CA ASN A 148 4.69 -16.78 -4.60
C ASN A 148 6.08 -16.20 -4.33
N ASN A 149 7.08 -17.08 -4.33
CA ASN A 149 8.50 -16.70 -4.22
C ASN A 149 8.83 -15.84 -2.99
N SER A 150 8.09 -15.96 -1.92
CA SER A 150 8.41 -15.25 -0.67
C SER A 150 9.64 -15.86 0.00
N PRO A 151 10.44 -15.09 0.77
CA PRO A 151 11.50 -15.64 1.59
C PRO A 151 10.99 -16.72 2.54
N ALA A 152 11.76 -17.75 2.80
CA ALA A 152 11.41 -18.80 3.78
C ALA A 152 11.17 -18.19 5.17
N GLU A 153 10.38 -18.88 6.01
CA GLU A 153 10.01 -18.36 7.35
C GLU A 153 11.24 -18.11 8.24
N ASP A 154 12.26 -18.93 8.10
CA ASP A 154 13.52 -18.89 8.85
C ASP A 154 14.64 -18.10 8.13
N ALA A 155 14.38 -17.61 6.91
CA ALA A 155 15.37 -16.87 6.14
C ALA A 155 15.81 -15.58 6.86
N LYS A 156 17.11 -15.37 6.95
CA LYS A 156 17.73 -14.23 7.62
C LYS A 156 18.76 -13.54 6.74
N ASP A 157 18.90 -12.24 6.94
CA ASP A 157 19.98 -11.48 6.33
C ASP A 157 21.33 -11.71 7.07
N GLN A 158 22.41 -11.11 6.57
CA GLN A 158 23.76 -11.21 7.16
C GLN A 158 23.85 -10.69 8.61
N ARG A 159 22.85 -9.91 9.07
CA ARG A 159 22.76 -9.37 10.43
C ARG A 159 21.80 -10.17 11.30
N GLY A 160 21.32 -11.34 10.83
CA GLY A 160 20.40 -12.21 11.55
C GLY A 160 18.94 -11.71 11.59
N ARG A 161 18.57 -10.68 10.82
CA ARG A 161 17.19 -10.18 10.79
C ARG A 161 16.36 -11.02 9.81
N SER A 162 15.12 -11.32 10.19
CA SER A 162 14.21 -12.07 9.33
C SER A 162 13.97 -11.36 8.00
N LEU A 163 14.17 -12.08 6.89
CA LEU A 163 13.79 -11.61 5.55
C LEU A 163 12.30 -11.79 5.31
N ARG A 164 11.66 -12.77 5.98
CA ARG A 164 10.23 -13.07 5.86
C ARG A 164 9.35 -11.87 6.18
N ILE A 165 9.67 -11.10 7.22
CA ILE A 165 8.91 -9.89 7.59
C ILE A 165 8.95 -8.78 6.54
N SER A 166 9.86 -8.87 5.56
CA SER A 166 9.94 -7.96 4.43
C SER A 166 9.31 -8.54 3.16
N SER A 167 8.62 -9.69 3.22
CA SER A 167 7.89 -10.26 2.07
C SER A 167 6.77 -9.34 1.59
N ILE A 168 6.19 -8.55 2.50
CA ILE A 168 5.26 -7.46 2.23
C ILE A 168 5.79 -6.24 2.98
N SER A 169 6.24 -5.24 2.25
CA SER A 169 6.72 -3.97 2.83
C SER A 169 5.71 -2.85 2.66
N ASP A 170 4.91 -2.90 1.59
CA ASP A 170 3.82 -1.95 1.36
C ASP A 170 2.80 -2.54 0.38
N LEU A 171 1.56 -2.03 0.44
CA LEU A 171 0.43 -2.40 -0.41
C LEU A 171 -0.17 -1.18 -1.10
N GLY A 172 -0.64 -1.36 -2.31
CA GLY A 172 -1.42 -0.38 -3.05
C GLY A 172 -2.49 -1.03 -3.92
N PHE A 173 -3.45 -0.26 -4.38
CA PHE A 173 -4.48 -0.75 -5.29
C PHE A 173 -4.72 0.24 -6.42
N ALA A 174 -4.56 -0.21 -7.65
CA ALA A 174 -4.85 0.58 -8.84
C ALA A 174 -5.25 -0.32 -10.02
N ASP A 175 -6.08 0.20 -10.92
CA ASP A 175 -6.50 -0.47 -12.16
C ASP A 175 -7.02 -1.91 -11.94
N GLY A 176 -7.76 -2.15 -10.84
CA GLY A 176 -8.31 -3.47 -10.50
C GLY A 176 -7.28 -4.50 -10.03
N LYS A 177 -6.09 -4.05 -9.65
CA LYS A 177 -5.01 -4.92 -9.19
C LYS A 177 -4.49 -4.50 -7.83
N LEU A 178 -4.26 -5.48 -6.98
CA LEU A 178 -3.45 -5.31 -5.78
C LEU A 178 -1.98 -5.24 -6.19
N MET A 179 -1.29 -4.25 -5.68
CA MET A 179 0.14 -4.04 -5.83
C MET A 179 0.83 -4.36 -4.51
N VAL A 180 1.89 -5.17 -4.57
CA VAL A 180 2.64 -5.61 -3.38
C VAL A 180 4.11 -5.37 -3.62
N SER A 181 4.74 -4.56 -2.79
CA SER A 181 6.19 -4.44 -2.73
C SER A 181 6.77 -5.29 -1.60
N GLY A 182 7.98 -5.77 -1.78
CA GLY A 182 8.66 -6.55 -0.74
C GLY A 182 9.91 -7.27 -1.23
N LEU A 183 10.29 -8.28 -0.49
CA LEU A 183 11.38 -9.18 -0.88
C LEU A 183 10.82 -10.51 -1.40
N SER A 184 11.50 -11.03 -2.42
CA SER A 184 11.33 -12.40 -2.90
C SER A 184 12.53 -13.27 -2.53
N ASN A 185 12.45 -14.56 -2.83
CA ASN A 185 13.55 -15.52 -2.71
C ASN A 185 14.41 -15.61 -3.98
N HIS A 186 14.21 -14.71 -4.94
CA HIS A 186 15.06 -14.62 -6.13
C HIS A 186 16.44 -14.05 -5.80
N GLU A 187 17.41 -14.26 -6.70
CA GLU A 187 18.74 -13.66 -6.62
C GLU A 187 18.66 -12.12 -6.47
N PHE A 188 17.86 -11.48 -7.30
CA PHE A 188 17.48 -10.08 -7.15
C PHE A 188 16.21 -10.01 -6.31
N SER A 189 16.37 -9.90 -4.99
CA SER A 189 15.28 -10.11 -4.07
C SER A 189 14.31 -8.94 -3.91
N SER A 190 14.70 -7.70 -4.31
CA SER A 190 13.76 -6.58 -4.39
C SER A 190 12.69 -6.88 -5.43
N SER A 191 11.43 -6.95 -5.03
CA SER A 191 10.35 -7.39 -5.91
C SER A 191 9.09 -6.52 -5.82
N PHE A 192 8.37 -6.52 -6.91
CA PHE A 192 7.06 -5.93 -7.03
C PHE A 192 6.10 -6.92 -7.69
N LYS A 193 4.93 -7.11 -7.07
CA LYS A 193 3.88 -8.00 -7.59
C LYS A 193 2.64 -7.21 -7.95
N SER A 194 1.99 -7.59 -9.06
CA SER A 194 0.71 -7.07 -9.49
C SER A 194 -0.27 -8.24 -9.60
N ILE A 195 -1.30 -8.25 -8.75
CA ILE A 195 -2.21 -9.38 -8.54
C ILE A 195 -3.63 -8.92 -8.87
N PRO A 196 -4.30 -9.51 -9.88
CA PRO A 196 -5.68 -9.17 -10.20
C PRO A 196 -6.62 -9.38 -9.01
N TYR A 197 -7.58 -8.50 -8.83
CA TYR A 197 -8.66 -8.69 -7.87
C TYR A 197 -10.03 -8.66 -8.59
N PRO A 198 -10.94 -9.61 -8.34
CA PRO A 198 -10.84 -10.76 -7.42
C PRO A 198 -9.65 -11.68 -7.67
N PHE A 199 -9.08 -12.24 -6.58
CA PHE A 199 -7.89 -13.06 -6.67
C PHE A 199 -8.06 -14.28 -7.58
N THR A 200 -7.03 -14.52 -8.38
CA THR A 200 -6.84 -15.73 -9.21
C THR A 200 -5.49 -16.34 -8.85
N SER A 201 -5.10 -17.42 -9.55
CA SER A 201 -3.74 -17.96 -9.41
C SER A 201 -2.65 -17.09 -10.03
N LYS A 202 -3.03 -16.03 -10.75
CA LYS A 202 -2.09 -15.15 -11.45
C LYS A 202 -1.46 -14.15 -10.49
N GLN A 203 -0.13 -14.14 -10.47
CA GLN A 203 0.68 -13.14 -9.77
C GLN A 203 1.79 -12.70 -10.71
N ASP A 204 1.67 -11.49 -11.26
CA ASP A 204 2.70 -10.91 -12.12
C ASP A 204 3.80 -10.34 -11.21
N GLU A 205 5.01 -10.88 -11.28
CA GLU A 205 6.15 -10.48 -10.45
C GLU A 205 7.31 -9.98 -11.30
N SER A 206 7.88 -8.84 -10.92
CA SER A 206 9.13 -8.29 -11.45
C SER A 206 10.15 -8.15 -10.34
N THR A 207 11.43 -8.33 -10.64
CA THR A 207 12.53 -7.95 -9.74
C THR A 207 13.02 -6.55 -10.08
N LEU A 208 13.53 -5.83 -9.07
CA LEU A 208 13.83 -4.41 -9.18
C LEU A 208 15.30 -4.12 -8.88
N GLU A 209 15.86 -3.16 -9.64
CA GLU A 209 17.19 -2.61 -9.41
C GLU A 209 17.10 -1.08 -9.38
N ILE A 210 17.83 -0.46 -8.45
CA ILE A 210 17.98 0.98 -8.38
C ILE A 210 19.46 1.37 -8.31
N TYR A 211 19.81 2.53 -8.86
CA TYR A 211 21.06 3.18 -8.46
C TYR A 211 20.79 3.98 -7.19
N HIS A 212 21.41 3.59 -6.09
CA HIS A 212 21.26 4.25 -4.80
C HIS A 212 22.41 5.25 -4.63
N ALA A 213 22.15 6.51 -4.96
CA ALA A 213 23.19 7.51 -5.06
C ALA A 213 23.84 7.83 -3.70
N ALA A 214 23.10 7.76 -2.58
CA ALA A 214 23.68 7.89 -1.25
C ALA A 214 24.70 6.79 -0.91
N HIS A 215 24.60 5.62 -1.54
CA HIS A 215 25.53 4.49 -1.39
C HIS A 215 26.52 4.36 -2.56
N GLY A 216 26.30 5.10 -3.65
CA GLY A 216 27.15 5.09 -4.84
C GLY A 216 27.16 3.76 -5.59
N LYS A 217 26.08 2.99 -5.58
CA LYS A 217 26.03 1.65 -6.18
C LYS A 217 24.61 1.24 -6.61
N TYR A 218 24.55 0.23 -7.47
CA TYR A 218 23.30 -0.45 -7.77
C TYR A 218 22.89 -1.39 -6.63
N GLU A 219 21.60 -1.46 -6.34
CA GLU A 219 21.02 -2.31 -5.31
C GLU A 219 19.82 -3.08 -5.85
N THR A 220 19.78 -4.39 -5.56
CA THR A 220 18.76 -5.35 -6.02
C THR A 220 18.11 -6.13 -4.88
N ALA A 221 18.57 -5.89 -3.64
CA ALA A 221 18.13 -6.65 -2.45
C ALA A 221 17.45 -5.78 -1.39
N ALA A 222 17.28 -4.48 -1.64
CA ALA A 222 16.55 -3.60 -0.74
C ALA A 222 15.06 -3.63 -1.05
N PRO A 223 14.15 -3.83 -0.07
CA PRO A 223 12.72 -3.69 -0.34
C PRO A 223 12.35 -2.22 -0.52
N ILE A 224 11.41 -1.94 -1.42
CA ILE A 224 10.67 -0.68 -1.41
C ILE A 224 10.07 -0.53 -0.01
N LYS A 225 10.18 0.65 0.58
CA LYS A 225 9.58 0.93 1.89
C LYS A 225 8.16 1.45 1.78
N THR A 226 7.93 2.30 0.81
CA THR A 226 6.60 2.80 0.47
C THR A 226 6.54 3.18 -1.00
N PHE A 227 5.36 3.13 -1.59
CA PHE A 227 5.15 3.51 -2.97
C PHE A 227 3.76 4.09 -3.21
N THR A 228 3.62 4.80 -4.32
CA THR A 228 2.34 5.18 -4.89
C THR A 228 2.37 5.04 -6.41
N THR A 229 1.23 5.14 -7.06
CA THR A 229 1.17 5.24 -8.52
C THR A 229 0.92 6.67 -8.95
N ALA A 230 1.59 7.09 -10.01
CA ALA A 230 1.45 8.43 -10.57
C ALA A 230 1.42 8.40 -12.10
N GLU A 231 0.65 9.29 -12.68
CA GLU A 231 0.73 9.57 -14.11
C GLU A 231 1.55 10.84 -14.32
N ILE A 232 2.66 10.72 -15.04
CA ILE A 232 3.61 11.80 -15.33
C ILE A 232 3.81 11.84 -16.85
N ASN A 233 3.49 12.97 -17.48
CA ASN A 233 3.57 13.14 -18.94
C ASN A 233 2.83 12.03 -19.72
N GLY A 234 1.65 11.62 -19.25
CA GLY A 234 0.83 10.59 -19.90
C GLY A 234 1.33 9.15 -19.75
N LYS A 235 2.43 8.92 -19.00
CA LYS A 235 2.93 7.59 -18.69
C LYS A 235 2.68 7.27 -17.20
N LYS A 236 2.20 6.06 -16.92
CA LYS A 236 1.97 5.59 -15.54
C LYS A 236 3.26 5.02 -14.94
N TYR A 237 3.54 5.41 -13.71
CA TYR A 237 4.72 4.98 -12.95
C TYR A 237 4.32 4.41 -11.59
N LEU A 238 5.07 3.42 -11.14
CA LEU A 238 5.29 3.14 -9.74
C LEU A 238 6.33 4.14 -9.24
N VAL A 239 5.95 5.00 -8.31
CA VAL A 239 6.85 5.93 -7.62
C VAL A 239 7.19 5.30 -6.29
N ALA A 240 8.45 4.93 -6.11
CA ALA A 240 8.90 4.15 -4.96
C ALA A 240 9.98 4.88 -4.18
N SER A 241 10.02 4.65 -2.86
CA SER A 241 11.11 5.09 -2.02
C SER A 241 11.63 3.97 -1.14
N TYR A 242 12.94 4.02 -0.87
CA TYR A 242 13.70 3.00 -0.15
C TYR A 242 14.35 3.62 1.11
N THR A 243 14.96 2.81 1.97
CA THR A 243 15.79 3.34 3.07
C THR A 243 16.84 4.31 2.53
N CYS A 244 17.13 5.37 3.25
CA CYS A 244 17.90 6.55 2.83
C CYS A 244 17.21 7.45 1.81
N THR A 245 15.92 7.22 1.57
CA THR A 245 15.00 8.08 0.82
C THR A 245 15.38 8.44 -0.62
N PRO A 246 15.92 7.51 -1.45
CA PRO A 246 15.90 7.72 -2.88
C PRO A 246 14.45 7.70 -3.40
N LEU A 247 14.12 8.61 -4.33
CA LEU A 247 12.87 8.57 -5.06
C LEU A 247 13.11 7.97 -6.44
N VAL A 248 12.38 6.90 -6.77
CA VAL A 248 12.62 6.09 -7.96
C VAL A 248 11.34 5.89 -8.75
N LEU A 249 11.44 6.04 -10.06
CA LEU A 249 10.34 5.83 -11.00
C LEU A 249 10.54 4.53 -11.78
N PHE A 250 9.55 3.65 -11.72
CA PHE A 250 9.47 2.46 -12.57
C PHE A 250 8.24 2.58 -13.47
N PRO A 251 8.39 2.53 -14.80
CA PRO A 251 7.23 2.53 -15.68
C PRO A 251 6.36 1.28 -15.45
N LEU A 252 5.06 1.46 -15.20
CA LEU A 252 4.17 0.33 -14.90
C LEU A 252 4.05 -0.66 -16.05
N ASP A 253 4.22 -0.21 -17.30
CA ASP A 253 4.19 -1.06 -18.49
C ASP A 253 5.45 -1.92 -18.67
N GLU A 254 6.52 -1.62 -17.94
CA GLU A 254 7.75 -2.42 -17.90
C GLU A 254 7.74 -3.48 -16.78
N LEU A 255 6.90 -3.31 -15.76
CA LEU A 255 6.74 -4.26 -14.65
C LEU A 255 5.92 -5.48 -15.10
N LYS A 256 6.60 -6.40 -15.82
CA LYS A 256 6.02 -7.61 -16.42
C LYS A 256 6.53 -8.87 -15.72
N PRO A 257 5.77 -9.98 -15.80
CA PRO A 257 6.17 -11.25 -15.19
C PRO A 257 7.56 -11.68 -15.59
N GLY A 258 8.43 -11.95 -14.61
CA GLY A 258 9.78 -12.46 -14.80
C GLY A 258 10.80 -11.44 -15.33
N VAL A 259 10.42 -10.16 -15.47
CA VAL A 259 11.32 -9.11 -15.94
C VAL A 259 12.08 -8.50 -14.76
N HIS A 260 13.40 -8.29 -14.97
CA HIS A 260 14.23 -7.47 -14.09
C HIS A 260 14.21 -6.03 -14.59
N VAL A 261 13.71 -5.10 -13.76
CA VAL A 261 13.49 -3.72 -14.15
C VAL A 261 14.42 -2.77 -13.38
N LYS A 262 15.15 -1.94 -14.13
CA LYS A 262 15.99 -0.88 -13.56
C LYS A 262 15.15 0.39 -13.41
N GLY A 263 15.02 0.85 -12.17
CA GLY A 263 14.34 2.09 -11.88
C GLY A 263 15.18 3.33 -12.19
N ARG A 264 14.53 4.39 -12.55
CA ARG A 264 15.15 5.70 -12.72
C ARG A 264 15.15 6.43 -11.38
N THR A 265 16.30 6.52 -10.72
CA THR A 265 16.46 7.31 -9.48
C THR A 265 16.44 8.78 -9.82
N VAL A 266 15.40 9.49 -9.39
CA VAL A 266 15.15 10.89 -9.74
C VAL A 266 15.51 11.87 -8.62
N ALA A 267 15.57 11.40 -7.37
CA ALA A 267 16.05 12.22 -6.25
C ALA A 267 16.70 11.37 -5.17
N GLU A 268 17.62 11.98 -4.43
CA GLU A 268 18.06 11.59 -3.10
C GLU A 268 17.58 12.67 -2.13
N MET A 269 16.79 12.28 -1.12
CA MET A 269 16.10 13.22 -0.24
C MET A 269 16.69 13.26 1.18
N GLY A 270 17.87 12.65 1.36
CA GLY A 270 18.64 12.65 2.60
C GLY A 270 18.88 11.26 3.18
N SER A 271 20.15 10.91 3.34
CA SER A 271 20.58 9.62 3.90
C SER A 271 20.31 9.49 5.41
N GLY A 272 20.38 8.26 5.93
CA GLY A 272 20.15 7.97 7.35
C GLY A 272 18.68 8.09 7.78
N ASN A 273 17.77 8.13 6.83
CA ASN A 273 16.33 8.30 6.97
C ASN A 273 15.59 7.09 6.36
N THR A 274 14.37 6.83 6.77
CA THR A 274 13.52 5.80 6.15
C THR A 274 12.17 6.44 5.82
N PRO A 275 11.68 6.30 4.57
CA PRO A 275 10.33 6.72 4.24
C PRO A 275 9.33 5.80 4.94
N ILE A 276 8.22 6.37 5.35
CA ILE A 276 7.13 5.68 6.05
C ILE A 276 5.98 5.51 5.08
N ASP A 277 5.43 6.62 4.59
CA ASP A 277 4.33 6.65 3.62
C ASP A 277 4.63 7.58 2.46
N LEU A 278 4.06 7.26 1.31
CA LEU A 278 4.13 8.05 0.09
C LEU A 278 2.75 8.12 -0.55
N ILE A 279 2.13 9.28 -0.52
CA ILE A 279 0.77 9.50 -1.03
C ILE A 279 0.74 10.61 -2.08
N THR A 280 -0.31 10.60 -2.90
CA THR A 280 -0.60 11.67 -3.86
C THR A 280 -1.76 12.51 -3.36
N ILE A 281 -1.56 13.82 -3.30
CA ILE A 281 -2.58 14.80 -2.91
C ILE A 281 -2.75 15.89 -3.96
N LYS A 282 -3.81 16.69 -3.79
CA LYS A 282 -4.04 17.91 -4.56
C LYS A 282 -3.85 19.13 -3.68
N LYS A 283 -3.13 20.14 -4.20
CA LYS A 283 -3.07 21.49 -3.63
C LYS A 283 -3.54 22.47 -4.71
N GLY A 284 -4.77 22.92 -4.61
CA GLY A 284 -5.42 23.62 -5.72
C GLY A 284 -5.49 22.73 -6.97
N ASN A 285 -4.92 23.20 -8.07
CA ASN A 285 -4.85 22.45 -9.34
C ASN A 285 -3.58 21.60 -9.48
N GLU A 286 -2.67 21.66 -8.53
CA GLU A 286 -1.40 20.94 -8.57
C GLU A 286 -1.49 19.58 -7.90
N SER A 287 -0.77 18.60 -8.43
CA SER A 287 -0.58 17.30 -7.80
C SER A 287 0.77 17.27 -7.11
N LEU A 288 0.79 16.83 -5.87
CA LEU A 288 1.99 16.69 -5.06
C LEU A 288 2.14 15.24 -4.62
N LEU A 289 3.37 14.74 -4.64
CA LEU A 289 3.75 13.62 -3.78
C LEU A 289 4.01 14.16 -2.38
N MET A 290 3.56 13.44 -1.37
CA MET A 290 3.81 13.76 0.04
C MET A 290 4.40 12.52 0.71
N MET A 291 5.57 12.65 1.31
CA MET A 291 6.33 11.53 1.90
C MET A 291 6.61 11.79 3.38
N ALA A 292 6.12 10.92 4.24
CA ALA A 292 6.51 10.88 5.64
C ALA A 292 7.84 10.17 5.84
N ASN A 293 8.59 10.60 6.83
CA ASN A 293 9.96 10.16 7.08
C ASN A 293 10.24 9.96 8.56
N THR A 294 11.12 9.00 8.88
CA THR A 294 11.46 8.69 10.28
C THR A 294 12.25 9.79 11.00
N ARG A 295 13.10 10.53 10.28
CA ARG A 295 14.03 11.51 10.88
C ARG A 295 13.94 12.91 10.30
N HIS A 296 13.47 13.03 9.06
CA HIS A 296 13.28 14.31 8.40
C HIS A 296 11.81 14.72 8.45
N PRO A 297 11.50 16.01 8.33
CA PRO A 297 10.13 16.46 8.15
C PRO A 297 9.47 15.81 6.93
N VAL A 298 8.15 15.86 6.88
CA VAL A 298 7.40 15.46 5.70
C VAL A 298 7.89 16.26 4.49
N ALA A 299 8.18 15.55 3.41
CA ALA A 299 8.61 16.16 2.16
C ALA A 299 7.49 16.18 1.12
N THR A 300 7.43 17.22 0.31
CA THR A 300 6.54 17.31 -0.84
C THR A 300 7.31 17.51 -2.13
N VAL A 301 6.93 16.78 -3.17
CA VAL A 301 7.48 16.89 -4.53
C VAL A 301 6.36 17.27 -5.49
N ASP A 302 6.53 18.38 -6.18
CA ASP A 302 5.59 18.80 -7.22
C ASP A 302 5.69 17.87 -8.43
N TYR A 303 4.56 17.44 -8.99
CA TYR A 303 4.52 16.63 -10.21
C TYR A 303 5.14 17.34 -11.41
N LYS A 304 5.10 18.68 -11.45
CA LYS A 304 5.80 19.46 -12.48
C LYS A 304 7.31 19.22 -12.44
N ASN A 305 7.88 19.17 -11.23
CA ASN A 305 9.31 18.91 -11.05
C ASN A 305 9.68 17.50 -11.52
N LEU A 306 8.81 16.51 -11.24
CA LEU A 306 9.00 15.15 -11.78
C LEU A 306 8.85 15.10 -13.30
N ALA A 307 7.89 15.83 -13.85
CA ALA A 307 7.58 15.85 -15.28
C ALA A 307 8.69 16.51 -16.12
N THR A 308 9.38 17.50 -15.56
CA THR A 308 10.47 18.24 -16.22
C THR A 308 11.86 17.66 -15.96
N PHE A 309 12.01 16.76 -14.97
CA PHE A 309 13.28 16.14 -14.68
C PHE A 309 13.55 14.94 -15.60
N GLU A 310 14.36 15.12 -16.61
CA GLU A 310 14.71 14.07 -17.58
C GLU A 310 15.89 13.20 -17.14
N GLY A 311 16.65 13.65 -16.13
CA GLY A 311 17.85 12.98 -15.64
C GLY A 311 17.56 11.71 -14.84
N THR A 312 18.64 10.98 -14.55
CA THR A 312 18.72 9.93 -13.53
C THR A 312 20.00 10.12 -12.74
N LEU A 313 19.95 9.86 -11.44
CA LEU A 313 21.17 9.89 -10.62
C LEU A 313 21.97 8.61 -10.89
N THR A 314 23.23 8.78 -11.27
CA THR A 314 24.17 7.68 -11.58
C THR A 314 25.51 7.86 -10.88
N GLU A 315 25.67 8.96 -10.12
CA GLU A 315 26.88 9.29 -9.39
C GLU A 315 26.62 9.36 -7.89
N PRO A 316 27.61 9.08 -7.03
CA PRO A 316 27.46 9.18 -5.58
C PRO A 316 27.07 10.59 -5.15
N VAL A 317 26.08 10.67 -4.24
CA VAL A 317 25.57 11.93 -3.70
C VAL A 317 25.75 12.00 -2.18
N LYS A 318 26.29 13.12 -1.70
CA LYS A 318 26.29 13.45 -0.28
C LYS A 318 25.16 14.47 0.00
N GLY A 319 24.18 14.06 0.82
CA GLY A 319 23.02 14.92 1.15
C GLY A 319 21.86 14.73 0.18
N THR A 320 21.43 15.76 -0.51
CA THR A 320 20.25 15.75 -1.40
C THR A 320 20.63 16.11 -2.84
N ALA A 321 19.97 15.51 -3.80
CA ALA A 321 20.14 15.79 -5.24
C ALA A 321 18.91 15.40 -6.07
N GLY A 322 18.90 15.80 -7.32
CA GLY A 322 17.85 15.45 -8.29
C GLY A 322 16.66 16.39 -8.23
N VAL A 323 15.46 15.84 -8.31
CA VAL A 323 14.22 16.60 -8.32
C VAL A 323 14.07 17.44 -7.04
N ALA A 324 13.73 18.72 -7.21
CA ALA A 324 13.49 19.63 -6.10
C ALA A 324 12.27 19.21 -5.27
N PHE A 325 12.39 19.31 -3.96
CA PHE A 325 11.33 19.04 -3.00
C PHE A 325 11.29 20.08 -1.90
N ASN A 326 10.16 20.19 -1.21
CA ASN A 326 9.98 21.08 -0.07
C ASN A 326 9.82 20.26 1.20
N ALA A 327 10.37 20.74 2.32
CA ALA A 327 10.13 20.19 3.65
C ALA A 327 9.00 20.98 4.32
N LEU A 328 7.97 20.30 4.79
CA LEU A 328 6.88 20.90 5.56
C LEU A 328 7.28 21.06 7.04
N SER A 329 6.60 21.96 7.76
CA SER A 329 6.77 22.10 9.21
C SER A 329 6.10 20.94 9.98
N MET A 330 6.29 19.70 9.50
CA MET A 330 5.64 18.49 10.00
C MET A 330 6.71 17.43 10.27
N SER A 331 7.14 17.28 11.51
CA SER A 331 8.15 16.29 11.94
C SER A 331 7.52 15.21 12.81
N ASN A 332 8.24 14.10 13.00
CA ASN A 332 7.83 12.96 13.83
C ASN A 332 6.49 12.37 13.40
N VAL A 333 6.19 12.39 12.11
CA VAL A 333 5.03 11.72 11.54
C VAL A 333 5.29 10.22 11.53
N LEU A 334 4.33 9.47 12.04
CA LEU A 334 4.39 8.00 12.14
C LEU A 334 3.65 7.32 11.01
N GLN A 335 2.58 7.94 10.51
CA GLN A 335 1.78 7.44 9.38
C GLN A 335 1.06 8.61 8.69
N LEU A 336 0.82 8.47 7.39
CA LEU A 336 0.00 9.34 6.57
C LEU A 336 -1.00 8.52 5.78
N ASP A 337 -2.23 9.02 5.62
CA ASP A 337 -3.09 8.53 4.55
C ASP A 337 -4.02 9.61 4.02
N LYS A 338 -4.47 9.42 2.79
CA LYS A 338 -5.32 10.35 2.08
C LYS A 338 -6.76 10.25 2.57
N LEU A 339 -7.26 11.29 3.24
CA LEU A 339 -8.65 11.39 3.63
C LEU A 339 -9.55 11.81 2.47
N ASP A 340 -9.13 12.85 1.75
CA ASP A 340 -9.72 13.37 0.51
C ASP A 340 -8.64 13.92 -0.43
N ASN A 341 -9.02 14.50 -1.54
CA ASN A 341 -8.07 15.00 -2.53
C ASN A 341 -7.08 16.03 -1.97
N ASN A 342 -7.51 16.86 -1.03
CA ASN A 342 -6.73 17.92 -0.39
C ASN A 342 -6.68 17.80 1.14
N GLN A 343 -7.03 16.64 1.69
CA GLN A 343 -6.99 16.37 3.12
C GLN A 343 -6.23 15.08 3.40
N VAL A 344 -5.35 15.14 4.38
CA VAL A 344 -4.49 14.04 4.80
C VAL A 344 -4.70 13.79 6.29
N LEU A 345 -4.88 12.52 6.66
CA LEU A 345 -4.77 12.11 8.06
C LEU A 345 -3.30 11.94 8.41
N VAL A 346 -2.92 12.52 9.52
CA VAL A 346 -1.54 12.53 10.03
C VAL A 346 -1.54 11.91 11.42
N LEU A 347 -0.83 10.81 11.58
CA LEU A 347 -0.49 10.25 12.89
C LEU A 347 0.87 10.80 13.29
N GLN A 348 0.94 11.59 14.37
CA GLN A 348 2.14 12.34 14.71
C GLN A 348 2.51 12.20 16.18
N LYS A 349 3.77 11.87 16.45
CA LYS A 349 4.31 11.89 17.80
C LYS A 349 4.70 13.31 18.22
N LYS A 350 4.17 13.73 19.35
CA LYS A 350 4.44 15.06 19.94
C LYS A 350 5.73 15.06 20.78
N PRO A 351 6.31 16.23 21.07
CA PRO A 351 7.53 16.33 21.87
C PRO A 351 7.42 15.73 23.29
N ASN A 352 6.21 15.72 23.87
CA ASN A 352 5.93 15.09 25.17
C ASN A 352 5.80 13.56 25.11
N GLY A 353 5.87 12.97 23.89
CA GLY A 353 5.79 11.55 23.65
C GLY A 353 4.40 11.04 23.26
N ASP A 354 3.35 11.82 23.48
CA ASP A 354 1.98 11.49 23.06
C ASP A 354 1.84 11.38 21.55
N ILE A 355 0.89 10.58 21.07
CA ILE A 355 0.59 10.44 19.66
C ILE A 355 -0.79 11.05 19.36
N ASP A 356 -0.82 12.03 18.45
CA ASP A 356 -2.05 12.65 17.98
C ASP A 356 -2.40 12.17 16.57
N LEU A 357 -3.69 12.02 16.30
CA LEU A 357 -4.24 11.87 14.95
C LEU A 357 -5.00 13.15 14.59
N TRP A 358 -4.64 13.75 13.45
CA TRP A 358 -5.26 14.98 13.01
C TRP A 358 -5.33 15.10 11.49
N THR A 359 -6.20 15.98 10.99
CA THR A 359 -6.37 16.21 9.55
C THR A 359 -5.59 17.46 9.12
N ALA A 360 -4.59 17.26 8.26
CA ALA A 360 -3.93 18.35 7.54
C ALA A 360 -4.76 18.71 6.28
N ASN A 361 -4.76 19.99 5.94
CA ASN A 361 -5.43 20.54 4.76
C ASN A 361 -4.51 21.52 4.02
N ASP A 362 -5.03 22.21 3.01
CA ASP A 362 -4.26 23.13 2.15
C ASP A 362 -3.43 24.18 2.92
N THR A 363 -3.81 24.51 4.15
CA THR A 363 -3.05 25.49 4.97
C THR A 363 -1.82 24.89 5.64
N ASN A 364 -1.76 23.56 5.74
CA ASN A 364 -0.66 22.82 6.35
C ASN A 364 0.29 22.20 5.30
N LEU A 365 -0.15 22.16 4.03
CA LEU A 365 0.49 21.46 2.90
C LEU A 365 1.33 22.37 2.02
#